data_b875865af8d35393345d1ea3d4862399
#
_entry.id   b875865af8d35393345d1ea3d4862399
#
_cell.length_a   1.000
_cell.length_b   1.000
_cell.length_c   1.000
_cell.angle_alpha   90.00
_cell.angle_beta   90.00
_cell.angle_gamma   90.00
#
_symmetry.space_group_name_H-M   'P 1'
#
loop_
_entity.id
_entity.type
_entity.pdbx_description
1 polymer ?
#
loop_
_entity_poly.entity_id
_entity_poly.type
_entity_poly.pdbx_seq_one_letter_code
_entity_poly.pdbx_strand_id
1 'polypeptide(L)'
;MHAAQVSAAQVDTVEVNSAVMKTKLKVVVVRPAGYSSGKEFPVVYLLHGYSGNHSNWITKAPGIQQAADQYNMMIVCPDGGFSSWYWDSPVDPQSQFETYISRELVAYVDKNYKTIKDRKGRGITGLSMGGHGALYLALKHQDVYGTAGSMSGGVDIRPFPNNWDMAKRLGSYAEQPERWEKNTVINMLHLLTPN
;
A
#
# COMPACT_ATOMS: atom_id res chain seq x y z
N MET A 1 20.65 -39.71 1.26
CA MET A 1 20.70 -38.24 1.34
C MET A 1 19.30 -37.71 1.05
N HIS A 2 18.59 -37.19 2.04
CA HIS A 2 17.34 -36.49 1.80
C HIS A 2 17.68 -35.10 1.27
N ALA A 3 17.37 -34.84 0.01
CA ALA A 3 17.39 -33.47 -0.50
C ALA A 3 16.38 -32.68 0.33
N ALA A 4 16.87 -31.75 1.13
CA ALA A 4 15.98 -30.78 1.80
C ALA A 4 15.18 -30.07 0.71
N GLN A 5 13.88 -30.27 0.69
CA GLN A 5 12.99 -29.55 -0.22
C GLN A 5 13.10 -28.08 0.14
N VAL A 6 13.74 -27.27 -0.70
CA VAL A 6 13.83 -25.83 -0.49
C VAL A 6 12.41 -25.30 -0.59
N SER A 7 11.84 -24.94 0.55
CA SER A 7 10.55 -24.26 0.57
C SER A 7 10.69 -22.94 -0.18
N ALA A 8 9.74 -22.60 -1.04
CA ALA A 8 9.70 -21.33 -1.75
C ALA A 8 8.61 -20.43 -1.15
N ALA A 9 8.70 -19.13 -1.39
CA ALA A 9 7.67 -18.18 -0.99
C ALA A 9 6.30 -18.62 -1.52
N GLN A 10 5.29 -18.52 -0.67
CA GLN A 10 3.91 -18.89 -0.99
C GLN A 10 3.09 -17.63 -1.26
N VAL A 11 2.21 -17.71 -2.25
CA VAL A 11 1.34 -16.59 -2.66
C VAL A 11 -0.10 -16.96 -2.38
N ASP A 12 -0.74 -16.16 -1.54
CA ASP A 12 -2.18 -16.26 -1.26
C ASP A 12 -2.90 -15.08 -1.90
N THR A 13 -4.10 -15.31 -2.40
CA THR A 13 -5.02 -14.22 -2.75
C THR A 13 -6.22 -14.31 -1.81
N VAL A 14 -6.43 -13.26 -1.05
CA VAL A 14 -7.50 -13.19 -0.05
C VAL A 14 -8.44 -12.03 -0.34
N GLU A 15 -9.66 -12.11 0.19
CA GLU A 15 -10.61 -11.01 0.20
C GLU A 15 -10.64 -10.36 1.58
N VAL A 16 -10.42 -9.06 1.62
CA VAL A 16 -10.47 -8.25 2.85
C VAL A 16 -11.69 -7.36 2.80
N ASN A 17 -12.52 -7.43 3.84
CA ASN A 17 -13.71 -6.60 3.94
C ASN A 17 -13.31 -5.17 4.34
N SER A 18 -13.72 -4.20 3.54
CA SER A 18 -13.68 -2.79 3.92
C SER A 18 -15.03 -2.37 4.49
N ALA A 19 -15.06 -2.05 5.76
CA ALA A 19 -16.26 -1.56 6.42
C ALA A 19 -16.59 -0.13 5.97
N VAL A 20 -15.55 0.70 5.77
CA VAL A 20 -15.73 2.10 5.35
C VAL A 20 -16.30 2.20 3.93
N MET A 21 -15.91 1.32 3.01
CA MET A 21 -16.42 1.28 1.62
C MET A 21 -17.57 0.28 1.43
N LYS A 22 -17.88 -0.54 2.44
CA LYS A 22 -18.92 -1.60 2.41
C LYS A 22 -18.73 -2.58 1.25
N THR A 23 -17.50 -2.96 0.98
CA THR A 23 -17.12 -3.86 -0.11
C THR A 23 -15.98 -4.78 0.29
N LYS A 24 -15.72 -5.82 -0.50
CA LYS A 24 -14.56 -6.67 -0.36
C LYS A 24 -13.54 -6.34 -1.44
N LEU A 25 -12.28 -6.29 -1.05
CA LEU A 25 -11.17 -6.00 -1.94
C LEU A 25 -10.18 -7.17 -1.92
N LYS A 26 -9.66 -7.51 -3.07
CA LYS A 26 -8.65 -8.57 -3.20
C LYS A 26 -7.28 -8.06 -2.76
N VAL A 27 -6.54 -8.94 -2.11
CA VAL A 27 -5.18 -8.67 -1.64
C VAL A 27 -4.34 -9.91 -1.93
N VAL A 28 -3.18 -9.72 -2.54
CA VAL A 28 -2.16 -10.76 -2.63
C VAL A 28 -1.24 -10.64 -1.42
N VAL A 29 -0.99 -11.76 -0.76
CA VAL A 29 -0.05 -11.87 0.35
C VAL A 29 1.03 -12.88 -0.01
N VAL A 30 2.28 -12.44 -0.07
CA VAL A 30 3.44 -13.29 -0.29
C VAL A 30 4.06 -13.59 1.06
N ARG A 31 4.14 -14.87 1.40
CA ARG A 31 4.77 -15.37 2.63
C ARG A 31 6.13 -15.97 2.29
N PRO A 32 7.22 -15.57 2.96
CA PRO A 32 8.55 -16.14 2.69
C PRO A 32 8.61 -17.63 3.01
N ALA A 33 9.57 -18.34 2.44
CA ALA A 33 9.79 -19.77 2.64
C ALA A 33 9.87 -20.18 4.12
N GLY A 34 10.46 -19.31 4.97
CA GLY A 34 10.59 -19.52 6.43
C GLY A 34 9.33 -19.26 7.25
N TYR A 35 8.19 -18.98 6.63
CA TYR A 35 6.98 -18.53 7.34
C TYR A 35 6.44 -19.51 8.40
N SER A 36 6.66 -20.80 8.23
CA SER A 36 6.22 -21.84 9.17
C SER A 36 7.01 -21.88 10.48
N SER A 37 8.15 -21.18 10.58
CA SER A 37 9.11 -21.26 11.68
C SER A 37 8.63 -20.76 13.06
N GLY A 38 7.42 -20.23 13.16
CA GLY A 38 6.88 -19.66 14.41
C GLY A 38 7.33 -18.24 14.71
N LYS A 39 8.18 -17.64 13.86
CA LYS A 39 8.66 -16.27 14.00
C LYS A 39 7.65 -15.26 13.44
N GLU A 40 7.75 -14.02 13.89
CA GLU A 40 7.07 -12.88 13.28
C GLU A 40 7.95 -12.24 12.18
N PHE A 41 7.32 -11.70 11.15
CA PHE A 41 7.99 -11.19 9.96
C PHE A 41 7.73 -9.70 9.77
N PRO A 42 8.71 -8.94 9.30
CA PRO A 42 8.44 -7.61 8.80
C PRO A 42 7.53 -7.69 7.56
N VAL A 43 6.75 -6.64 7.33
CA VAL A 43 5.77 -6.57 6.25
C VAL A 43 6.01 -5.34 5.39
N VAL A 44 6.01 -5.52 4.08
CA VAL A 44 6.00 -4.42 3.12
C VAL A 44 4.66 -4.39 2.38
N TYR A 45 3.95 -3.27 2.49
CA TYR A 45 2.77 -2.98 1.69
C TYR A 45 3.23 -2.40 0.35
N LEU A 46 2.90 -3.10 -0.75
CA LEU A 46 3.40 -2.79 -2.08
C LEU A 46 2.25 -2.35 -2.99
N LEU A 47 2.16 -1.05 -3.20
CA LEU A 47 1.04 -0.38 -3.84
C LEU A 47 1.21 -0.35 -5.37
N HIS A 48 0.14 -0.67 -6.11
CA HIS A 48 0.15 -0.61 -7.58
C HIS A 48 -0.07 0.81 -8.11
N GLY A 49 0.26 1.02 -9.38
CA GLY A 49 0.04 2.29 -10.09
C GLY A 49 -1.39 2.46 -10.59
N TYR A 50 -1.67 3.60 -11.22
CA TYR A 50 -2.93 3.90 -11.88
C TYR A 50 -3.37 2.77 -12.83
N SER A 51 -4.64 2.48 -12.86
CA SER A 51 -5.28 1.38 -13.62
C SER A 51 -4.80 -0.04 -13.24
N GLY A 52 -4.03 -0.18 -12.18
CA GLY A 52 -3.58 -1.47 -11.68
C GLY A 52 -4.58 -2.17 -10.77
N ASN A 53 -4.14 -3.29 -10.17
CA ASN A 53 -4.88 -4.06 -9.18
C ASN A 53 -3.92 -4.90 -8.32
N HIS A 54 -4.47 -5.65 -7.36
CA HIS A 54 -3.74 -6.52 -6.44
C HIS A 54 -2.76 -7.52 -7.08
N SER A 55 -3.00 -7.95 -8.33
CA SER A 55 -2.18 -8.97 -8.99
C SER A 55 -0.97 -8.41 -9.76
N ASN A 56 -0.91 -7.08 -9.97
CA ASN A 56 0.09 -6.48 -10.86
C ASN A 56 1.52 -6.84 -10.49
N TRP A 57 1.85 -6.80 -9.21
CA TRP A 57 3.21 -7.08 -8.76
C TRP A 57 3.61 -8.54 -8.98
N ILE A 58 2.69 -9.48 -8.73
CA ILE A 58 2.95 -10.91 -8.96
C ILE A 58 3.10 -11.24 -10.44
N THR A 59 2.31 -10.57 -11.31
CA THR A 59 2.30 -10.88 -12.74
C THR A 59 3.35 -10.13 -13.55
N LYS A 60 3.76 -8.93 -13.10
CA LYS A 60 4.65 -8.04 -13.85
C LYS A 60 6.06 -7.90 -13.25
N ALA A 61 6.26 -8.33 -12.01
CA ALA A 61 7.54 -8.28 -11.32
C ALA A 61 7.95 -9.69 -10.84
N PRO A 62 8.56 -10.51 -11.71
CA PRO A 62 8.80 -11.94 -11.44
C PRO A 62 9.72 -12.19 -10.23
N GLY A 63 10.48 -11.20 -9.77
CA GLY A 63 11.36 -11.30 -8.60
C GLY A 63 10.70 -11.11 -7.22
N ILE A 64 9.39 -10.84 -7.14
CA ILE A 64 8.71 -10.51 -5.88
C ILE A 64 8.77 -11.66 -4.86
N GLN A 65 8.56 -12.89 -5.30
CA GLN A 65 8.64 -14.07 -4.42
C GLN A 65 10.07 -14.30 -3.93
N GLN A 66 11.07 -14.17 -4.81
CA GLN A 66 12.47 -14.26 -4.44
C GLN A 66 12.88 -13.15 -3.46
N ALA A 67 12.37 -11.94 -3.65
CA ALA A 67 12.61 -10.85 -2.70
C ALA A 67 12.02 -11.15 -1.31
N ALA A 68 10.83 -11.72 -1.22
CA ALA A 68 10.25 -12.15 0.04
C ALA A 68 11.15 -13.17 0.76
N ASP A 69 11.68 -14.15 0.03
CA ASP A 69 12.59 -15.15 0.56
C ASP A 69 13.95 -14.56 0.94
N GLN A 70 14.55 -13.78 0.05
CA GLN A 70 15.87 -13.18 0.24
C GLN A 70 15.93 -12.27 1.45
N TYR A 71 14.90 -11.45 1.64
CA TYR A 71 14.84 -10.49 2.74
C TYR A 71 14.05 -11.00 3.95
N ASN A 72 13.56 -12.23 3.87
CA ASN A 72 12.80 -12.88 4.94
C ASN A 72 11.64 -12.00 5.44
N MET A 73 10.85 -11.48 4.52
CA MET A 73 9.74 -10.55 4.80
C MET A 73 8.46 -10.97 4.08
N MET A 74 7.34 -10.55 4.63
CA MET A 74 6.05 -10.64 3.95
C MET A 74 5.86 -9.46 3.00
N ILE A 75 5.18 -9.70 1.87
CA ILE A 75 4.79 -8.64 0.94
C ILE A 75 3.27 -8.69 0.77
N VAL A 76 2.63 -7.55 0.95
CA VAL A 76 1.17 -7.39 0.85
C VAL A 76 0.87 -6.45 -0.30
N CYS A 77 0.19 -6.96 -1.34
CA CYS A 77 -0.18 -6.20 -2.54
C CYS A 77 -1.71 -6.02 -2.55
N PRO A 78 -2.24 -4.92 -2.03
CA PRO A 78 -3.67 -4.67 -2.02
C PRO A 78 -4.18 -4.22 -3.39
N ASP A 79 -5.47 -4.44 -3.63
CA ASP A 79 -6.20 -3.65 -4.61
C ASP A 79 -6.42 -2.25 -4.04
N GLY A 80 -5.86 -1.26 -4.71
CA GLY A 80 -5.96 0.15 -4.36
C GLY A 80 -6.99 0.90 -5.22
N GLY A 81 -7.81 0.17 -5.97
CA GLY A 81 -8.76 0.75 -6.93
C GLY A 81 -8.08 1.33 -8.17
N PHE A 82 -8.87 1.56 -9.22
CA PHE A 82 -8.35 1.97 -10.53
C PHE A 82 -7.61 3.33 -10.51
N SER A 83 -8.14 4.30 -9.72
CA SER A 83 -7.67 5.69 -9.69
C SER A 83 -7.87 6.36 -8.33
N SER A 84 -7.70 5.61 -7.23
CA SER A 84 -7.97 6.11 -5.89
C SER A 84 -6.94 7.11 -5.39
N TRP A 85 -5.70 7.04 -5.92
CA TRP A 85 -4.53 7.74 -5.40
C TRP A 85 -4.26 7.46 -3.92
N TYR A 86 -4.93 6.41 -3.38
CA TYR A 86 -4.87 6.00 -1.98
C TYR A 86 -5.39 7.05 -1.01
N TRP A 87 -6.29 7.92 -1.48
CA TRP A 87 -6.98 8.92 -0.67
C TRP A 87 -8.30 8.42 -0.10
N ASP A 88 -8.74 9.03 0.97
CA ASP A 88 -10.15 9.05 1.35
C ASP A 88 -10.81 10.19 0.59
N SER A 89 -11.57 9.85 -0.44
CA SER A 89 -12.18 10.83 -1.32
C SER A 89 -13.30 11.60 -0.59
N PRO A 90 -13.24 12.95 -0.59
CA PRO A 90 -14.32 13.76 -0.03
C PRO A 90 -15.56 13.84 -0.92
N VAL A 91 -15.49 13.32 -2.15
CA VAL A 91 -16.59 13.37 -3.14
C VAL A 91 -17.13 12.00 -3.51
N ASP A 92 -16.42 10.92 -3.16
CA ASP A 92 -16.81 9.55 -3.48
C ASP A 92 -16.68 8.65 -2.24
N PRO A 93 -17.79 8.34 -1.55
CA PRO A 93 -17.77 7.50 -0.35
C PRO A 93 -17.36 6.05 -0.62
N GLN A 94 -17.33 5.60 -1.87
CA GLN A 94 -16.83 4.29 -2.27
C GLN A 94 -15.31 4.28 -2.50
N SER A 95 -14.63 5.40 -2.32
CA SER A 95 -13.19 5.56 -2.50
C SER A 95 -12.53 6.08 -1.21
N GLN A 96 -12.46 5.21 -0.19
CA GLN A 96 -11.89 5.51 1.13
C GLN A 96 -10.63 4.66 1.36
N PHE A 97 -9.63 4.86 0.47
CA PHE A 97 -8.47 3.98 0.42
C PHE A 97 -7.38 4.32 1.45
N GLU A 98 -7.31 5.54 1.96
CA GLU A 98 -6.44 5.88 3.08
C GLU A 98 -6.82 5.07 4.32
N THR A 99 -8.11 5.13 4.71
CA THR A 99 -8.63 4.35 5.85
C THR A 99 -8.49 2.85 5.60
N TYR A 100 -8.86 2.39 4.40
CA TYR A 100 -8.76 0.97 4.08
C TYR A 100 -7.32 0.44 4.22
N ILE A 101 -6.35 1.07 3.57
CA ILE A 101 -4.96 0.57 3.56
C ILE A 101 -4.31 0.72 4.93
N SER A 102 -4.45 1.89 5.58
CA SER A 102 -3.69 2.19 6.80
C SER A 102 -4.34 1.66 8.08
N ARG A 103 -5.62 1.32 8.07
CA ARG A 103 -6.34 0.84 9.27
C ARG A 103 -6.92 -0.55 9.06
N GLU A 104 -7.83 -0.74 8.11
CA GLU A 104 -8.57 -1.98 7.95
C GLU A 104 -7.67 -3.13 7.47
N LEU A 105 -6.87 -2.89 6.42
CA LEU A 105 -5.97 -3.90 5.87
C LEU A 105 -4.83 -4.24 6.84
N VAL A 106 -4.23 -3.24 7.49
CA VAL A 106 -3.18 -3.47 8.50
C VAL A 106 -3.72 -4.33 9.64
N ALA A 107 -4.90 -4.02 10.17
CA ALA A 107 -5.53 -4.80 11.23
C ALA A 107 -5.84 -6.24 10.76
N TYR A 108 -6.31 -6.41 9.53
CA TYR A 108 -6.56 -7.74 8.96
C TYR A 108 -5.28 -8.57 8.84
N VAL A 109 -4.21 -7.98 8.31
CA VAL A 109 -2.92 -8.65 8.12
C VAL A 109 -2.31 -9.04 9.47
N ASP A 110 -2.29 -8.12 10.43
CA ASP A 110 -1.76 -8.37 11.78
C ASP A 110 -2.56 -9.42 12.57
N LYS A 111 -3.86 -9.56 12.27
CA LYS A 111 -4.72 -10.58 12.90
C LYS A 111 -4.51 -11.98 12.29
N ASN A 112 -4.31 -12.06 10.98
CA ASN A 112 -4.37 -13.32 10.25
C ASN A 112 -2.98 -13.88 9.89
N TYR A 113 -1.93 -13.08 10.02
CA TYR A 113 -0.57 -13.45 9.67
C TYR A 113 0.42 -13.17 10.81
N LYS A 114 1.57 -13.84 10.77
CA LYS A 114 2.66 -13.70 11.75
C LYS A 114 3.49 -12.45 11.42
N THR A 115 3.01 -11.29 11.79
CA THR A 115 3.64 -10.00 11.50
C THR A 115 4.24 -9.39 12.76
N ILE A 116 5.33 -8.64 12.60
CA ILE A 116 5.80 -7.72 13.64
C ILE A 116 4.80 -6.56 13.72
N LYS A 117 3.98 -6.54 14.78
CA LYS A 117 2.85 -5.60 14.96
C LYS A 117 3.30 -4.22 15.45
N ASP A 118 4.42 -3.77 14.96
CA ASP A 118 5.04 -2.48 15.29
C ASP A 118 5.39 -1.74 14.01
N ARG A 119 5.36 -0.40 14.04
CA ARG A 119 5.74 0.44 12.90
C ARG A 119 7.14 0.11 12.35
N LYS A 120 8.08 -0.27 13.23
CA LYS A 120 9.47 -0.62 12.84
C LYS A 120 9.54 -1.87 11.97
N GLY A 121 8.56 -2.77 12.09
CA GLY A 121 8.42 -3.96 11.25
C GLY A 121 7.56 -3.73 10.01
N ARG A 122 7.06 -2.51 9.75
CA ARG A 122 6.10 -2.24 8.69
C ARG A 122 6.60 -1.16 7.74
N GLY A 123 6.81 -1.55 6.49
CA GLY A 123 7.16 -0.66 5.38
C GLY A 123 6.02 -0.49 4.39
N ILE A 124 6.05 0.60 3.63
CA ILE A 124 5.13 0.85 2.52
C ILE A 124 5.89 1.42 1.33
N THR A 125 5.62 0.91 0.14
CA THR A 125 6.20 1.41 -1.11
C THR A 125 5.26 1.17 -2.27
N GLY A 126 5.54 1.74 -3.43
CA GLY A 126 4.71 1.54 -4.61
C GLY A 126 5.22 2.29 -5.84
N LEU A 127 4.55 2.06 -6.97
CA LEU A 127 4.89 2.61 -8.27
C LEU A 127 3.87 3.68 -8.69
N SER A 128 4.33 4.84 -9.20
CA SER A 128 3.48 5.89 -9.79
C SER A 128 2.41 6.36 -8.79
N MET A 129 1.11 6.16 -9.08
CA MET A 129 0.03 6.40 -8.11
C MET A 129 0.30 5.70 -6.76
N GLY A 130 0.85 4.47 -6.77
CA GLY A 130 1.24 3.75 -5.56
C GLY A 130 2.46 4.37 -4.87
N GLY A 131 3.39 4.97 -5.63
CA GLY A 131 4.53 5.70 -5.08
C GLY A 131 4.09 7.00 -4.39
N HIS A 132 3.11 7.70 -4.95
CA HIS A 132 2.41 8.81 -4.28
C HIS A 132 1.75 8.31 -2.99
N GLY A 133 0.90 7.27 -3.11
CA GLY A 133 0.17 6.72 -1.97
C GLY A 133 1.07 6.27 -0.84
N ALA A 134 2.20 5.65 -1.15
CA ALA A 134 3.16 5.20 -0.13
C ALA A 134 3.71 6.36 0.72
N LEU A 135 4.14 7.45 0.08
CA LEU A 135 4.62 8.63 0.80
C LEU A 135 3.48 9.36 1.53
N TYR A 136 2.34 9.53 0.86
CA TYR A 136 1.16 10.15 1.43
C TYR A 136 0.70 9.45 2.72
N LEU A 137 0.54 8.12 2.65
CA LEU A 137 0.09 7.32 3.79
C LEU A 137 1.14 7.28 4.91
N ALA A 138 2.42 7.16 4.57
CA ALA A 138 3.47 7.12 5.58
C ALA A 138 3.60 8.46 6.33
N LEU A 139 3.46 9.59 5.65
CA LEU A 139 3.51 10.91 6.28
C LEU A 139 2.33 11.14 7.24
N LYS A 140 1.14 10.67 6.87
CA LYS A 140 -0.07 10.82 7.69
C LYS A 140 -0.19 9.78 8.81
N HIS A 141 0.38 8.61 8.62
CA HIS A 141 0.24 7.46 9.52
C HIS A 141 1.61 6.97 10.01
N GLN A 142 2.40 7.87 10.61
CA GLN A 142 3.72 7.56 11.15
C GLN A 142 3.65 6.60 12.35
N ASP A 143 2.49 6.49 12.98
CA ASP A 143 2.20 5.46 13.99
C ASP A 143 2.09 4.04 13.37
N VAL A 144 1.82 3.96 12.07
CA VAL A 144 1.61 2.69 11.36
C VAL A 144 2.86 2.25 10.60
N TYR A 145 3.49 3.15 9.85
CA TYR A 145 4.61 2.84 8.96
C TYR A 145 5.92 3.41 9.49
N GLY A 146 6.94 2.55 9.62
CA GLY A 146 8.29 2.94 10.04
C GLY A 146 9.21 3.28 8.88
N THR A 147 8.90 2.78 7.67
CA THR A 147 9.71 2.97 6.48
C THR A 147 8.82 3.20 5.27
N ALA A 148 9.19 4.14 4.43
CA ALA A 148 8.50 4.40 3.17
C ALA A 148 9.48 4.52 2.01
N GLY A 149 9.03 4.08 0.83
CA GLY A 149 9.74 4.25 -0.45
C GLY A 149 8.78 4.65 -1.55
N SER A 150 9.30 5.25 -2.61
CA SER A 150 8.49 5.65 -3.77
C SER A 150 9.24 5.37 -5.05
N MET A 151 8.59 4.72 -6.00
CA MET A 151 9.07 4.50 -7.35
C MET A 151 8.26 5.39 -8.30
N SER A 152 8.87 6.47 -8.79
CA SER A 152 8.22 7.42 -9.73
C SER A 152 6.86 7.94 -9.24
N GLY A 153 6.73 8.20 -7.94
CA GLY A 153 5.48 8.72 -7.35
C GLY A 153 5.22 10.17 -7.74
N GLY A 154 3.96 10.52 -7.97
CA GLY A 154 3.53 11.89 -8.21
C GLY A 154 3.54 12.71 -6.93
N VAL A 155 4.69 13.26 -6.54
CA VAL A 155 4.84 14.01 -5.28
C VAL A 155 4.24 15.42 -5.33
N ASP A 156 4.11 16.00 -6.53
CA ASP A 156 3.31 17.18 -6.80
C ASP A 156 2.26 16.87 -7.87
N ILE A 157 0.99 16.88 -7.47
CA ILE A 157 -0.14 16.54 -8.34
C ILE A 157 -0.76 17.75 -9.04
N ARG A 158 -0.46 18.96 -8.58
CA ARG A 158 -1.10 20.22 -9.04
C ARG A 158 -0.86 20.55 -10.51
N PRO A 159 0.31 20.22 -11.12
CA PRO A 159 0.53 20.43 -12.54
C PRO A 159 -0.36 19.57 -13.47
N PHE A 160 -1.08 18.59 -12.93
CA PHE A 160 -1.82 17.59 -13.69
C PHE A 160 -3.32 17.52 -13.35
N PRO A 161 -4.06 18.64 -13.29
CA PRO A 161 -5.41 18.68 -12.72
C PRO A 161 -6.44 17.86 -13.49
N ASN A 162 -6.16 17.56 -14.77
CA ASN A 162 -7.06 16.84 -15.66
C ASN A 162 -6.63 15.39 -15.93
N ASN A 163 -5.57 14.91 -15.26
CA ASN A 163 -4.99 13.61 -15.53
C ASN A 163 -5.40 12.57 -14.48
N TRP A 164 -5.36 11.29 -14.87
CA TRP A 164 -5.46 10.11 -14.01
C TRP A 164 -6.63 10.14 -13.02
N ASP A 165 -7.75 10.71 -13.42
CA ASP A 165 -8.99 10.78 -12.65
C ASP A 165 -8.89 11.46 -11.26
N MET A 166 -7.83 12.21 -10.99
CA MET A 166 -7.64 12.86 -9.69
C MET A 166 -8.81 13.78 -9.33
N ALA A 167 -9.33 14.53 -10.31
CA ALA A 167 -10.50 15.40 -10.12
C ALA A 167 -11.76 14.62 -9.70
N LYS A 168 -11.91 13.36 -10.10
CA LYS A 168 -13.03 12.50 -9.65
C LYS A 168 -12.91 12.16 -8.16
N ARG A 169 -11.74 12.29 -7.57
CA ARG A 169 -11.48 11.97 -6.14
C ARG A 169 -11.44 13.19 -5.26
N LEU A 170 -10.92 14.32 -5.76
CA LEU A 170 -10.72 15.54 -4.98
C LEU A 170 -11.72 16.68 -5.34
N GLY A 171 -12.45 16.56 -6.45
CA GLY A 171 -13.11 17.67 -7.13
C GLY A 171 -12.15 18.39 -8.07
N SER A 172 -12.65 19.30 -8.90
CA SER A 172 -11.80 20.06 -9.83
C SER A 172 -10.78 20.93 -9.07
N TYR A 173 -9.56 21.07 -9.61
CA TYR A 173 -8.54 21.92 -8.98
C TYR A 173 -9.00 23.39 -8.91
N ALA A 174 -9.70 23.86 -9.94
CA ALA A 174 -10.18 25.24 -9.99
C ALA A 174 -11.20 25.56 -8.87
N GLU A 175 -12.04 24.59 -8.50
CA GLU A 175 -13.08 24.77 -7.46
C GLU A 175 -12.62 24.38 -6.07
N GLN A 176 -11.64 23.49 -5.97
CA GLN A 176 -11.20 22.87 -4.71
C GLN A 176 -9.67 22.90 -4.54
N PRO A 177 -8.98 24.04 -4.78
CA PRO A 177 -7.51 24.07 -4.75
C PRO A 177 -6.93 23.61 -3.40
N GLU A 178 -7.58 23.94 -2.29
CA GLU A 178 -7.12 23.53 -0.95
C GLU A 178 -7.09 22.01 -0.76
N ARG A 179 -8.01 21.26 -1.41
CA ARG A 179 -8.00 19.79 -1.35
C ARG A 179 -6.77 19.23 -2.04
N TRP A 180 -6.40 19.81 -3.19
CA TRP A 180 -5.22 19.42 -3.94
C TRP A 180 -3.94 19.76 -3.18
N GLU A 181 -3.88 20.96 -2.59
CA GLU A 181 -2.74 21.37 -1.74
C GLU A 181 -2.53 20.40 -0.56
N LYS A 182 -3.61 20.04 0.15
CA LYS A 182 -3.58 19.11 1.29
C LYS A 182 -3.18 17.69 0.92
N ASN A 183 -3.43 17.26 -0.31
CA ASN A 183 -3.13 15.92 -0.80
C ASN A 183 -1.88 15.87 -1.68
N THR A 184 -1.12 16.97 -1.77
CA THR A 184 0.16 17.06 -2.47
C THR A 184 1.30 16.71 -1.52
N VAL A 185 2.05 15.64 -1.79
CA VAL A 185 3.06 15.06 -0.88
C VAL A 185 4.14 16.07 -0.48
N ILE A 186 4.64 16.88 -1.41
CA ILE A 186 5.69 17.88 -1.10
C ILE A 186 5.22 18.93 -0.09
N ASN A 187 3.92 19.16 0.02
CA ASN A 187 3.35 20.08 1.02
C ASN A 187 3.21 19.45 2.41
N MET A 188 3.43 18.14 2.53
CA MET A 188 3.21 17.37 3.75
C MET A 188 4.50 17.14 4.57
N LEU A 189 5.64 17.63 4.10
CA LEU A 189 6.95 17.41 4.76
C LEU A 189 7.00 17.96 6.18
N HIS A 190 6.18 18.96 6.51
CA HIS A 190 6.02 19.49 7.86
C HIS A 190 5.44 18.50 8.87
N LEU A 191 4.83 17.39 8.38
CA LEU A 191 4.31 16.32 9.23
C LEU A 191 5.41 15.38 9.75
N LEU A 192 6.61 15.40 9.13
CA LEU A 192 7.70 14.53 9.55
C LEU A 192 8.09 14.86 11.00
N THR A 193 8.03 13.86 11.86
CA THR A 193 8.54 13.94 13.22
C THR A 193 9.90 13.24 13.28
N PRO A 194 10.87 13.78 14.05
CA PRO A 194 12.12 13.07 14.32
C PRO A 194 11.84 11.69 14.95
N ASN A 195 12.59 10.67 14.52
CA ASN A 195 12.52 9.33 15.11
C ASN A 195 13.25 9.28 16.43
#